data_457a97a16b7e827b565e3db5d63b1bde
#
_entry.id   457a97a16b7e827b565e3db5d63b1bde
#
_cell.length_a   1.000
_cell.length_b   1.000
_cell.length_c   1.000
_cell.angle_alpha   90.00
_cell.angle_beta   90.00
_cell.angle_gamma   90.00
#
_symmetry.space_group_name_H-M   'P 1'
#
loop_
_entity.id
_entity.type
_entity.pdbx_description
1 polymer ?
#
loop_
_entity_poly.entity_id
_entity_poly.type
_entity_poly.pdbx_seq_one_letter_code
_entity_poly.pdbx_strand_id
1 'polypeptide(L)'
;PVANYASDLENAKKAIVGHYAHYDVVAYEDTTTKTTMRTFIISYGFTDFYLEGGKLMQSDRFVHAEQKISTKNVKSGLSDKAVQAIKPRVHEVELTLVDGKWQMYRSATPSLLGISGDPLKPLSTDPNDPNLTDPDHDGHPGVTVKISVGNFFSGEIYITRREIFSNYLTLNADGTLSGYVVDKSEQFVVGASKKILAQPSNSVQHPDYGLSPVLLVPISADIDTPEELMQIRDSLFPREPEFKTN
;
A
#
# COMPACT_ATOMS: atom_id res chain seq x y z
N PRO A 1 23.48 -30.22 -9.69
CA PRO A 1 23.21 -28.86 -9.21
C PRO A 1 21.81 -28.35 -9.60
N VAL A 2 21.36 -28.58 -10.87
CA VAL A 2 20.08 -28.11 -11.38
C VAL A 2 18.88 -28.81 -10.72
N ALA A 3 18.98 -30.12 -10.48
CA ALA A 3 17.92 -30.90 -9.85
C ALA A 3 17.67 -30.47 -8.38
N ASN A 4 18.74 -30.13 -7.64
CA ASN A 4 18.61 -29.65 -6.27
C ASN A 4 17.95 -28.26 -6.24
N TYR A 5 18.31 -27.37 -7.15
CA TYR A 5 17.70 -26.03 -7.22
C TYR A 5 16.18 -26.09 -7.44
N ALA A 6 15.71 -26.93 -8.36
CA ALA A 6 14.27 -27.07 -8.62
C ALA A 6 13.51 -27.61 -7.40
N SER A 7 14.08 -28.61 -6.70
CA SER A 7 13.52 -29.15 -5.47
C SER A 7 13.52 -28.12 -4.33
N ASP A 8 14.58 -27.33 -4.21
CA ASP A 8 14.71 -26.30 -3.20
C ASP A 8 13.73 -25.15 -3.46
N LEU A 9 13.50 -24.78 -4.73
CA LEU A 9 12.52 -23.79 -5.13
C LEU A 9 11.09 -24.22 -4.74
N GLU A 10 10.72 -25.47 -5.03
CA GLU A 10 9.40 -25.98 -4.65
C GLU A 10 9.21 -26.06 -3.12
N ASN A 11 10.27 -26.38 -2.39
CA ASN A 11 10.25 -26.35 -0.92
C ASN A 11 10.11 -24.91 -0.40
N ALA A 12 10.79 -23.95 -1.02
CA ALA A 12 10.67 -22.53 -0.66
C ALA A 12 9.25 -21.98 -0.92
N LYS A 13 8.65 -22.31 -2.07
CA LYS A 13 7.26 -21.96 -2.36
C LYS A 13 6.32 -22.51 -1.28
N LYS A 14 6.46 -23.80 -0.93
CA LYS A 14 5.64 -24.43 0.11
C LYS A 14 5.83 -23.80 1.50
N ALA A 15 7.06 -23.35 1.81
CA ALA A 15 7.36 -22.70 3.08
C ALA A 15 6.72 -21.31 3.20
N ILE A 16 6.43 -20.65 2.08
CA ILE A 16 5.78 -19.34 2.04
C ILE A 16 4.27 -19.46 2.06
N VAL A 17 3.68 -20.57 1.59
CA VAL A 17 2.22 -20.76 1.60
C VAL A 17 1.66 -20.53 2.99
N GLY A 18 0.67 -19.64 3.12
CA GLY A 18 0.03 -19.34 4.39
C GLY A 18 -0.65 -17.98 4.41
N HIS A 19 -1.14 -17.63 5.60
CA HIS A 19 -1.83 -16.40 5.93
C HIS A 19 -0.92 -15.48 6.73
N TYR A 20 -0.82 -14.22 6.33
CA TYR A 20 0.13 -13.26 6.90
C TYR A 20 -0.57 -11.96 7.28
N ALA A 21 -0.18 -11.41 8.40
CA ALA A 21 -0.40 -10.01 8.69
C ALA A 21 0.55 -9.15 7.86
N HIS A 22 0.02 -8.13 7.21
CA HIS A 22 0.74 -7.24 6.30
C HIS A 22 0.91 -5.85 6.92
N TYR A 23 2.12 -5.36 6.88
CA TYR A 23 2.49 -3.99 7.23
C TYR A 23 3.38 -3.43 6.13
N ASP A 24 3.06 -2.25 5.64
CA ASP A 24 3.97 -1.49 4.79
C ASP A 24 3.95 0.00 5.10
N VAL A 25 5.02 0.65 4.72
CA VAL A 25 5.14 2.11 4.71
C VAL A 25 5.56 2.53 3.32
N VAL A 26 4.95 3.57 2.79
CA VAL A 26 5.48 4.29 1.63
C VAL A 26 5.82 5.71 2.06
N ALA A 27 7.10 6.07 1.95
CA ALA A 27 7.58 7.40 2.22
C ALA A 27 7.55 8.24 0.95
N TYR A 28 6.97 9.44 1.04
CA TYR A 28 6.90 10.41 -0.06
C TYR A 28 7.53 11.74 0.33
N GLU A 29 7.94 12.49 -0.67
CA GLU A 29 8.34 13.89 -0.52
C GLU A 29 7.81 14.75 -1.66
N ASP A 30 7.45 15.99 -1.33
CA ASP A 30 7.15 17.06 -2.26
C ASP A 30 8.18 18.17 -2.06
N THR A 31 9.07 18.32 -3.03
CA THR A 31 10.14 19.32 -3.05
C THR A 31 9.73 20.62 -3.75
N THR A 32 8.52 20.69 -4.30
CA THR A 32 7.98 21.87 -4.99
C THR A 32 7.44 22.92 -4.03
N THR A 33 7.20 22.53 -2.77
CA THR A 33 6.77 23.42 -1.70
C THR A 33 7.94 24.21 -1.11
N LYS A 34 7.67 25.37 -0.51
CA LYS A 34 8.72 26.25 0.09
C LYS A 34 9.58 25.51 1.13
N THR A 35 8.97 24.61 1.88
CA THR A 35 9.66 23.66 2.77
C THR A 35 9.28 22.28 2.30
N THR A 36 10.25 21.40 2.04
CA THR A 36 9.98 20.02 1.61
C THR A 36 8.97 19.36 2.53
N MET A 37 7.84 18.99 1.97
CA MET A 37 6.80 18.25 2.69
C MET A 37 7.08 16.75 2.55
N ARG A 38 7.06 16.04 3.65
CA ARG A 38 7.22 14.57 3.69
C ARG A 38 5.96 13.92 4.23
N THR A 39 5.69 12.74 3.72
CA THR A 39 4.51 11.96 4.11
C THR A 39 4.89 10.49 4.26
N PHE A 40 4.39 9.85 5.31
CA PHE A 40 4.34 8.39 5.42
C PHE A 40 2.90 7.93 5.24
N ILE A 41 2.69 7.02 4.32
CA ILE A 41 1.45 6.23 4.24
C ILE A 41 1.78 4.87 4.84
N ILE A 42 1.09 4.51 5.91
CA ILE A 42 1.31 3.30 6.69
C ILE A 42 0.08 2.43 6.49
N SER A 43 0.25 1.24 5.95
CA SER A 43 -0.86 0.35 5.60
C SER A 43 -0.80 -0.94 6.41
N TYR A 44 -1.98 -1.42 6.79
CA TYR A 44 -2.20 -2.69 7.47
C TYR A 44 -3.18 -3.54 6.67
N GLY A 45 -2.95 -4.83 6.63
CA GLY A 45 -3.80 -5.75 5.91
C GLY A 45 -3.43 -7.21 6.12
N PHE A 46 -3.89 -8.01 5.19
CA PHE A 46 -3.59 -9.44 5.11
C PHE A 46 -2.97 -9.76 3.76
N THR A 47 -2.07 -10.71 3.77
CA THR A 47 -1.53 -11.32 2.55
C THR A 47 -1.68 -12.82 2.64
N ASP A 48 -2.28 -13.41 1.63
CA ASP A 48 -2.40 -14.86 1.49
C ASP A 48 -1.48 -15.33 0.37
N PHE A 49 -0.66 -16.34 0.67
CA PHE A 49 0.12 -17.07 -0.33
C PHE A 49 -0.44 -18.47 -0.52
N TYR A 50 -0.62 -18.85 -1.77
CA TYR A 50 -1.11 -20.18 -2.14
C TYR A 50 -0.48 -20.65 -3.45
N LEU A 51 -0.57 -21.95 -3.70
CA LEU A 51 -0.10 -22.54 -4.95
C LEU A 51 -1.25 -22.74 -5.92
N GLU A 52 -1.09 -22.28 -7.14
CA GLU A 52 -2.01 -22.52 -8.25
C GLU A 52 -1.23 -22.90 -9.51
N GLY A 53 -1.47 -24.09 -10.03
CA GLY A 53 -0.77 -24.58 -11.23
C GLY A 53 0.77 -24.63 -11.08
N GLY A 54 1.28 -24.86 -9.87
CA GLY A 54 2.73 -24.86 -9.58
C GLY A 54 3.34 -23.46 -9.40
N LYS A 55 2.54 -22.42 -9.54
CA LYS A 55 2.92 -21.01 -9.32
C LYS A 55 2.61 -20.59 -7.89
N LEU A 56 3.47 -19.77 -7.30
CA LEU A 56 3.19 -19.12 -6.02
C LEU A 56 2.41 -17.84 -6.30
N MET A 57 1.20 -17.79 -5.76
CA MET A 57 0.29 -16.66 -5.89
C MET A 57 0.22 -15.88 -4.58
N GLN A 58 0.11 -14.56 -4.69
CA GLN A 58 -0.08 -13.62 -3.59
C GLN A 58 -1.39 -12.88 -3.76
N SER A 59 -2.19 -12.81 -2.70
CA SER A 59 -3.40 -12.00 -2.64
C SER A 59 -3.30 -11.02 -1.47
N ASP A 60 -3.42 -9.73 -1.73
CA ASP A 60 -3.34 -8.67 -0.71
C ASP A 60 -4.72 -8.06 -0.46
N ARG A 61 -5.07 -7.85 0.82
CA ARG A 61 -6.29 -7.20 1.28
C ARG A 61 -5.96 -6.20 2.38
N PHE A 62 -6.12 -4.91 2.10
CA PHE A 62 -5.87 -3.85 3.07
C PHE A 62 -7.10 -3.56 3.93
N VAL A 63 -6.89 -3.22 5.19
CA VAL A 63 -7.96 -2.99 6.17
C VAL A 63 -7.90 -1.62 6.83
N HIS A 64 -6.72 -1.04 6.97
CA HIS A 64 -6.48 0.25 7.60
C HIS A 64 -5.28 0.94 6.98
N ALA A 65 -5.31 2.26 6.89
CA ALA A 65 -4.15 3.06 6.49
C ALA A 65 -4.11 4.36 7.29
N GLU A 66 -2.91 4.72 7.72
CA GLU A 66 -2.62 6.00 8.36
C GLU A 66 -1.74 6.86 7.48
N GLN A 67 -1.94 8.16 7.52
CA GLN A 67 -1.11 9.12 6.82
C GLN A 67 -0.51 10.10 7.83
N LYS A 68 0.82 10.16 7.88
CA LYS A 68 1.56 11.12 8.70
C LYS A 68 2.25 12.13 7.81
N ILE A 69 2.06 13.41 8.09
CA ILE A 69 2.60 14.51 7.30
C ILE A 69 3.56 15.33 8.16
N SER A 70 4.71 15.72 7.59
CA SER A 70 5.73 16.50 8.29
C SER A 70 5.29 17.94 8.62
N THR A 71 4.25 18.45 7.96
CA THR A 71 3.69 19.77 8.24
C THR A 71 2.95 19.76 9.59
N LYS A 72 3.37 20.64 10.48
CA LYS A 72 2.81 20.74 11.83
C LYS A 72 1.30 20.99 11.81
N ASN A 73 0.58 20.26 12.68
CA ASN A 73 -0.88 20.35 12.86
C ASN A 73 -1.72 19.95 11.63
N VAL A 74 -1.15 19.38 10.59
CA VAL A 74 -1.89 18.81 9.47
C VAL A 74 -2.10 17.33 9.70
N LYS A 75 -3.36 16.90 9.57
CA LYS A 75 -3.76 15.48 9.54
C LYS A 75 -4.47 15.20 8.22
N SER A 76 -4.21 14.05 7.67
CA SER A 76 -4.85 13.59 6.44
C SER A 76 -5.02 12.08 6.50
N GLY A 77 -5.99 11.54 5.79
CA GLY A 77 -6.15 10.09 5.67
C GLY A 77 -7.42 9.66 4.97
N LEU A 78 -7.41 8.42 4.50
CA LEU A 78 -8.56 7.70 4.01
C LEU A 78 -9.33 7.10 5.20
N SER A 79 -10.64 6.93 5.05
CA SER A 79 -11.42 6.12 5.98
C SER A 79 -11.10 4.63 5.79
N ASP A 80 -11.32 3.81 6.82
CA ASP A 80 -11.18 2.35 6.70
C ASP A 80 -12.11 1.80 5.61
N LYS A 81 -13.29 2.39 5.44
CA LYS A 81 -14.23 2.03 4.37
C LYS A 81 -13.62 2.25 2.99
N ALA A 82 -12.91 3.37 2.77
CA ALA A 82 -12.21 3.64 1.52
C ALA A 82 -11.04 2.66 1.29
N VAL A 83 -10.27 2.36 2.34
CA VAL A 83 -9.17 1.39 2.28
C VAL A 83 -9.70 -0.02 1.98
N GLN A 84 -10.74 -0.45 2.66
CA GLN A 84 -11.36 -1.77 2.49
C GLN A 84 -12.12 -1.91 1.15
N ALA A 85 -12.45 -0.81 0.48
CA ALA A 85 -13.01 -0.81 -0.87
C ALA A 85 -11.98 -1.14 -1.96
N ILE A 86 -10.68 -1.10 -1.64
CA ILE A 86 -9.61 -1.55 -2.54
C ILE A 86 -9.78 -3.05 -2.76
N LYS A 87 -10.05 -3.44 -4.00
CA LYS A 87 -10.26 -4.86 -4.33
C LYS A 87 -8.99 -5.67 -4.09
N PRO A 88 -9.10 -6.88 -3.51
CA PRO A 88 -7.97 -7.79 -3.39
C PRO A 88 -7.30 -8.01 -4.75
N ARG A 89 -5.97 -8.05 -4.76
CA ARG A 89 -5.18 -8.25 -5.96
C ARG A 89 -4.48 -9.58 -5.86
N VAL A 90 -4.56 -10.35 -6.93
CA VAL A 90 -3.88 -11.63 -7.06
C VAL A 90 -2.74 -11.47 -8.04
N HIS A 91 -1.54 -11.87 -7.60
CA HIS A 91 -0.31 -11.80 -8.39
C HIS A 91 0.44 -13.13 -8.33
N GLU A 92 1.07 -13.51 -9.43
CA GLU A 92 2.15 -14.47 -9.37
C GLU A 92 3.38 -13.77 -8.79
N VAL A 93 4.12 -14.44 -7.91
CA VAL A 93 5.38 -13.96 -7.35
C VAL A 93 6.53 -14.85 -7.76
N GLU A 94 7.68 -14.23 -7.98
CA GLU A 94 8.90 -14.89 -8.40
C GLU A 94 9.83 -15.08 -7.20
N LEU A 95 10.45 -16.27 -7.10
CA LEU A 95 11.45 -16.56 -6.09
C LEU A 95 12.81 -16.80 -6.76
N THR A 96 13.84 -16.16 -6.22
CA THR A 96 15.23 -16.32 -6.66
C THR A 96 16.14 -16.55 -5.45
N LEU A 97 17.04 -17.51 -5.54
CA LEU A 97 18.05 -17.75 -4.50
C LEU A 97 19.26 -16.84 -4.73
N VAL A 98 19.52 -15.91 -3.78
CA VAL A 98 20.64 -14.98 -3.83
C VAL A 98 21.40 -15.08 -2.50
N ASP A 99 22.68 -15.39 -2.55
CA ASP A 99 23.57 -15.54 -1.39
C ASP A 99 22.97 -16.44 -0.28
N GLY A 100 22.34 -17.53 -0.68
CA GLY A 100 21.73 -18.51 0.23
C GLY A 100 20.41 -18.10 0.85
N LYS A 101 19.82 -16.98 0.42
CA LYS A 101 18.50 -16.49 0.87
C LYS A 101 17.52 -16.44 -0.30
N TRP A 102 16.28 -16.85 -0.05
CA TRP A 102 15.21 -16.70 -1.02
C TRP A 102 14.71 -15.26 -1.03
N GLN A 103 14.83 -14.63 -2.18
CA GLN A 103 14.25 -13.33 -2.47
C GLN A 103 12.98 -13.50 -3.27
N MET A 104 11.96 -12.74 -2.91
CA MET A 104 10.67 -12.73 -3.57
C MET A 104 10.46 -11.39 -4.26
N TYR A 105 10.08 -11.45 -5.51
CA TYR A 105 9.69 -10.30 -6.29
C TYR A 105 8.21 -10.40 -6.68
N ARG A 106 7.45 -9.38 -6.34
CA ARG A 106 6.09 -9.16 -6.85
C ARG A 106 6.12 -8.01 -7.82
N SER A 107 5.87 -8.31 -9.10
CA SER A 107 5.81 -7.29 -10.15
C SER A 107 4.62 -6.35 -9.95
N ALA A 108 4.75 -5.13 -10.45
CA ALA A 108 3.66 -4.17 -10.43
C ALA A 108 2.56 -4.59 -11.42
N THR A 109 1.33 -4.67 -10.90
CA THR A 109 0.13 -4.82 -11.72
C THR A 109 -0.76 -3.61 -11.49
N PRO A 110 -0.89 -2.70 -12.46
CA PRO A 110 -1.70 -1.51 -12.29
C PRO A 110 -3.15 -1.83 -11.94
N SER A 111 -3.72 -1.07 -11.02
CA SER A 111 -5.14 -1.14 -10.66
C SER A 111 -5.71 0.25 -10.45
N LEU A 112 -7.02 0.40 -10.63
CA LEU A 112 -7.70 1.68 -10.52
C LEU A 112 -8.50 1.75 -9.21
N LEU A 113 -8.52 2.93 -8.60
CA LEU A 113 -9.32 3.27 -7.44
C LEU A 113 -10.02 4.61 -7.69
N GLY A 114 -11.34 4.65 -7.45
CA GLY A 114 -12.17 5.84 -7.65
C GLY A 114 -12.52 6.14 -9.11
N ILE A 115 -12.04 5.34 -10.03
CA ILE A 115 -12.34 5.41 -11.46
C ILE A 115 -12.31 4.00 -12.05
N SER A 116 -13.14 3.74 -13.08
CA SER A 116 -13.14 2.50 -13.85
C SER A 116 -12.45 2.68 -15.20
N GLY A 117 -12.07 1.57 -15.85
CA GLY A 117 -11.44 1.60 -17.17
C GLY A 117 -10.28 0.63 -17.30
N ASP A 118 -9.38 0.93 -18.23
CA ASP A 118 -8.19 0.13 -18.52
C ASP A 118 -7.02 0.58 -17.62
N PRO A 119 -6.58 -0.25 -16.65
CA PRO A 119 -5.50 0.11 -15.73
C PRO A 119 -4.12 0.21 -16.40
N LEU A 120 -3.97 -0.26 -17.65
CA LEU A 120 -2.73 -0.15 -18.41
C LEU A 120 -2.54 1.23 -19.05
N LYS A 121 -3.60 2.03 -19.11
CA LYS A 121 -3.54 3.41 -19.60
C LYS A 121 -3.18 4.38 -18.47
N PRO A 122 -2.58 5.55 -18.80
CA PRO A 122 -2.38 6.62 -17.83
C PRO A 122 -3.69 7.01 -17.15
N LEU A 123 -3.60 7.45 -15.89
CA LEU A 123 -4.75 7.91 -15.13
C LEU A 123 -5.39 9.14 -15.82
N SER A 124 -6.72 9.15 -15.92
CA SER A 124 -7.46 10.32 -16.40
C SER A 124 -7.25 11.51 -15.48
N THR A 125 -7.07 12.69 -16.07
CA THR A 125 -6.98 13.98 -15.38
C THR A 125 -8.17 14.88 -15.65
N ASP A 126 -9.27 14.29 -16.12
CA ASP A 126 -10.55 14.98 -16.32
C ASP A 126 -11.42 14.86 -15.05
N PRO A 127 -11.72 15.99 -14.34
CA PRO A 127 -12.57 15.94 -13.16
C PRO A 127 -14.03 15.58 -13.45
N ASN A 128 -14.42 15.54 -14.72
CA ASN A 128 -15.75 15.15 -15.18
C ASN A 128 -15.75 13.83 -15.96
N ASP A 129 -14.71 13.02 -15.82
CA ASP A 129 -14.61 11.73 -16.50
C ASP A 129 -15.86 10.87 -16.20
N PRO A 130 -16.57 10.37 -17.23
CA PRO A 130 -17.79 9.58 -17.03
C PRO A 130 -17.53 8.22 -16.35
N ASN A 131 -16.28 7.80 -16.23
CA ASN A 131 -15.90 6.56 -15.57
C ASN A 131 -15.57 6.72 -14.07
N LEU A 132 -15.75 7.91 -13.51
CA LEU A 132 -15.59 8.13 -12.07
C LEU A 132 -16.56 7.23 -11.28
N THR A 133 -16.07 6.67 -10.18
CA THR A 133 -16.83 5.80 -9.27
C THR A 133 -16.76 6.35 -7.84
N ASP A 134 -17.66 5.88 -6.99
CA ASP A 134 -17.73 6.21 -5.56
C ASP A 134 -17.59 4.91 -4.75
N PRO A 135 -16.35 4.38 -4.55
CA PRO A 135 -16.16 3.08 -3.92
C PRO A 135 -16.33 3.10 -2.39
N ASP A 136 -16.22 4.24 -1.72
CA ASP A 136 -16.46 4.41 -0.29
C ASP A 136 -17.91 4.83 0.04
N HIS A 137 -18.75 5.03 -1.01
CA HIS A 137 -20.19 5.29 -0.93
C HIS A 137 -20.54 6.50 -0.05
N ASP A 138 -19.79 7.58 -0.20
CA ASP A 138 -20.03 8.82 0.53
C ASP A 138 -20.76 9.89 -0.29
N GLY A 139 -21.06 9.60 -1.56
CA GLY A 139 -21.78 10.46 -2.49
C GLY A 139 -20.89 11.41 -3.29
N HIS A 140 -19.57 11.26 -3.18
CA HIS A 140 -18.60 12.01 -3.97
C HIS A 140 -17.87 11.12 -4.98
N PRO A 141 -17.42 11.67 -6.12
CA PRO A 141 -16.64 10.91 -7.08
C PRO A 141 -15.21 10.67 -6.56
N GLY A 142 -14.67 9.49 -6.85
CA GLY A 142 -13.36 9.08 -6.37
C GLY A 142 -13.42 8.48 -4.98
N VAL A 143 -12.31 8.53 -4.24
CA VAL A 143 -12.25 8.22 -2.81
C VAL A 143 -11.94 9.47 -2.02
N THR A 144 -12.57 9.58 -0.86
CA THR A 144 -12.46 10.77 -0.01
C THR A 144 -11.26 10.69 0.92
N VAL A 145 -10.42 11.71 0.84
CA VAL A 145 -9.33 11.98 1.79
C VAL A 145 -9.76 13.14 2.68
N LYS A 146 -9.86 12.89 3.98
CA LYS A 146 -10.14 13.93 4.98
C LYS A 146 -8.86 14.67 5.35
N ILE A 147 -8.93 15.98 5.42
CA ILE A 147 -7.80 16.85 5.76
C ILE A 147 -8.23 17.76 6.91
N SER A 148 -7.38 17.90 7.92
CA SER A 148 -7.57 18.90 8.98
C SER A 148 -6.27 19.63 9.29
N VAL A 149 -6.38 20.91 9.65
CA VAL A 149 -5.28 21.76 10.07
C VAL A 149 -5.62 22.36 11.43
N GLY A 150 -5.00 21.83 12.48
CA GLY A 150 -5.36 22.15 13.85
C GLY A 150 -6.83 21.90 14.14
N ASN A 151 -7.45 22.78 14.96
CA ASN A 151 -8.87 22.72 15.29
C ASN A 151 -9.72 23.71 14.46
N PHE A 152 -9.10 24.42 13.52
CA PHE A 152 -9.74 25.57 12.86
C PHE A 152 -10.15 25.31 11.42
N PHE A 153 -9.54 24.33 10.79
CA PHE A 153 -9.80 24.04 9.39
C PHE A 153 -9.93 22.55 9.16
N SER A 154 -11.00 22.15 8.49
CA SER A 154 -11.17 20.79 7.99
C SER A 154 -11.82 20.83 6.62
N GLY A 155 -11.57 19.79 5.83
CA GLY A 155 -12.18 19.62 4.53
C GLY A 155 -11.82 18.27 3.94
N GLU A 156 -12.21 18.08 2.71
CA GLU A 156 -12.06 16.82 1.98
C GLU A 156 -11.53 17.10 0.58
N ILE A 157 -10.74 16.20 0.07
CA ILE A 157 -10.41 16.08 -1.35
C ILE A 157 -10.92 14.74 -1.85
N TYR A 158 -11.31 14.71 -3.11
CA TYR A 158 -11.79 13.53 -3.80
C TYR A 158 -10.75 13.15 -4.83
N ILE A 159 -10.24 11.93 -4.75
CA ILE A 159 -9.10 11.51 -5.57
C ILE A 159 -9.42 10.25 -6.36
N THR A 160 -8.79 10.14 -7.51
CA THR A 160 -8.64 8.88 -8.23
C THR A 160 -7.17 8.44 -8.17
N ARG A 161 -6.93 7.14 -8.23
CA ARG A 161 -5.58 6.58 -8.25
C ARG A 161 -5.47 5.49 -9.31
N ARG A 162 -4.29 5.42 -9.91
CA ARG A 162 -3.79 4.25 -10.62
C ARG A 162 -2.62 3.73 -9.82
N GLU A 163 -2.82 2.64 -9.11
CA GLU A 163 -1.85 2.09 -8.17
C GLU A 163 -0.91 1.12 -8.86
N ILE A 164 0.39 1.36 -8.71
CA ILE A 164 1.44 0.60 -9.38
C ILE A 164 2.54 0.31 -8.34
N PHE A 165 2.41 -0.82 -7.64
CA PHE A 165 3.35 -1.25 -6.61
C PHE A 165 4.12 -2.49 -7.02
N SER A 166 5.42 -2.52 -6.74
CA SER A 166 6.22 -3.75 -6.73
C SER A 166 6.87 -3.96 -5.37
N ASN A 167 7.02 -5.23 -4.96
CA ASN A 167 7.62 -5.59 -3.67
C ASN A 167 8.88 -6.42 -3.91
N TYR A 168 9.90 -6.11 -3.12
CA TYR A 168 11.18 -6.82 -3.07
C TYR A 168 11.39 -7.30 -1.65
N LEU A 169 11.17 -8.60 -1.41
CA LEU A 169 11.17 -9.18 -0.07
C LEU A 169 12.20 -10.30 0.02
N THR A 170 12.64 -10.58 1.25
CA THR A 170 13.50 -11.73 1.59
C THR A 170 12.75 -12.61 2.56
N LEU A 171 12.76 -13.92 2.34
CA LEU A 171 12.28 -14.90 3.29
C LEU A 171 13.29 -15.06 4.42
N ASN A 172 12.88 -14.76 5.64
CA ASN A 172 13.69 -14.88 6.84
C ASN A 172 13.55 -16.26 7.49
N ALA A 173 14.49 -16.61 8.36
CA ALA A 173 14.52 -17.91 9.04
C ALA A 173 13.31 -18.17 9.96
N ASP A 174 12.67 -17.11 10.45
CA ASP A 174 11.47 -17.16 11.28
C ASP A 174 10.16 -17.25 10.47
N GLY A 175 10.25 -17.35 9.15
CA GLY A 175 9.11 -17.41 8.24
C GLY A 175 8.53 -16.05 7.86
N THR A 176 9.03 -14.95 8.40
CA THR A 176 8.63 -13.62 7.97
C THR A 176 9.19 -13.28 6.59
N LEU A 177 8.50 -12.40 5.86
CA LEU A 177 9.01 -11.81 4.62
C LEU A 177 9.21 -10.32 4.86
N SER A 178 10.40 -9.82 4.62
CA SER A 178 10.73 -8.41 4.84
C SER A 178 11.53 -7.81 3.69
N GLY A 179 11.30 -6.53 3.45
CA GLY A 179 11.98 -5.79 2.40
C GLY A 179 11.39 -4.42 2.18
N TYR A 180 11.13 -4.05 0.93
CA TYR A 180 10.63 -2.72 0.60
C TYR A 180 9.64 -2.74 -0.57
N VAL A 181 8.85 -1.68 -0.65
CA VAL A 181 7.93 -1.42 -1.76
C VAL A 181 8.49 -0.32 -2.66
N VAL A 182 8.31 -0.48 -3.97
CA VAL A 182 8.52 0.57 -4.96
C VAL A 182 7.17 0.98 -5.50
N ASP A 183 6.83 2.26 -5.34
CA ASP A 183 5.56 2.86 -5.76
C ASP A 183 5.79 3.81 -6.95
N LYS A 184 5.06 3.56 -8.03
CA LYS A 184 4.98 4.42 -9.22
C LYS A 184 3.53 4.84 -9.51
N SER A 185 2.70 4.86 -8.48
CA SER A 185 1.28 5.19 -8.60
C SER A 185 1.06 6.62 -9.08
N GLU A 186 -0.04 6.80 -9.78
CA GLU A 186 -0.54 8.10 -10.23
C GLU A 186 -1.75 8.48 -9.38
N GLN A 187 -1.91 9.77 -9.09
CA GLN A 187 -3.05 10.31 -8.36
C GLN A 187 -3.55 11.58 -9.01
N PHE A 188 -4.87 11.72 -9.06
CA PHE A 188 -5.52 12.94 -9.53
C PHE A 188 -6.60 13.40 -8.55
N VAL A 189 -6.64 14.71 -8.25
CA VAL A 189 -7.67 15.33 -7.44
C VAL A 189 -8.82 15.75 -8.32
N VAL A 190 -9.94 15.02 -8.26
CA VAL A 190 -11.13 15.28 -9.07
C VAL A 190 -12.02 16.39 -8.50
N GLY A 191 -11.89 16.66 -7.19
CA GLY A 191 -12.64 17.70 -6.52
C GLY A 191 -12.24 17.89 -5.06
N ALA A 192 -12.87 18.84 -4.41
CA ALA A 192 -12.66 19.11 -3.00
C ALA A 192 -13.88 19.83 -2.39
N SER A 193 -14.13 19.63 -1.10
CA SER A 193 -15.15 20.33 -0.34
C SER A 193 -14.89 21.84 -0.22
N LYS A 194 -13.62 22.24 -0.34
CA LYS A 194 -13.17 23.63 -0.34
C LYS A 194 -12.17 23.85 -1.46
N LYS A 195 -12.39 24.89 -2.28
CA LYS A 195 -11.56 25.19 -3.46
C LYS A 195 -10.05 25.28 -3.17
N ILE A 196 -9.67 25.75 -1.99
CA ILE A 196 -8.27 25.87 -1.57
C ILE A 196 -7.57 24.50 -1.44
N LEU A 197 -8.33 23.43 -1.23
CA LEU A 197 -7.81 22.06 -1.12
C LEU A 197 -7.65 21.37 -2.48
N ALA A 198 -8.29 21.87 -3.53
CA ALA A 198 -8.22 21.30 -4.88
C ALA A 198 -6.88 21.62 -5.57
N GLN A 199 -5.77 21.26 -4.92
CA GLN A 199 -4.44 21.43 -5.46
C GLN A 199 -3.87 20.11 -5.96
N PRO A 200 -3.11 20.08 -7.07
CA PRO A 200 -2.43 18.88 -7.52
C PRO A 200 -1.41 18.42 -6.47
N SER A 201 -1.28 17.10 -6.32
CA SER A 201 -0.21 16.51 -5.53
C SER A 201 1.05 16.35 -6.38
N ASN A 202 2.17 16.87 -5.89
CA ASN A 202 3.49 16.71 -6.51
C ASN A 202 4.39 15.78 -5.70
N SER A 203 3.80 15.00 -4.79
CA SER A 203 4.53 14.03 -3.98
C SER A 203 5.01 12.85 -4.82
N VAL A 204 6.29 12.52 -4.66
CA VAL A 204 6.92 11.34 -5.28
C VAL A 204 7.50 10.46 -4.18
N GLN A 205 7.63 9.16 -4.45
CA GLN A 205 8.27 8.27 -3.48
C GLN A 205 9.68 8.73 -3.16
N HIS A 206 10.02 8.73 -1.87
CA HIS A 206 11.38 9.04 -1.41
C HIS A 206 12.38 8.05 -2.01
N PRO A 207 13.55 8.52 -2.52
CA PRO A 207 14.51 7.65 -3.19
C PRO A 207 15.19 6.62 -2.28
N ASP A 208 15.21 6.86 -0.97
CA ASP A 208 15.67 5.87 0.01
C ASP A 208 14.54 4.88 0.31
N TYR A 209 14.57 3.72 -0.33
CA TYR A 209 13.59 2.65 -0.12
C TYR A 209 13.64 2.03 1.28
N GLY A 210 14.72 2.26 2.05
CA GLY A 210 14.76 1.89 3.47
C GLY A 210 13.70 2.59 4.32
N LEU A 211 13.16 3.72 3.81
CA LEU A 211 12.02 4.44 4.40
C LEU A 211 10.65 3.88 3.96
N SER A 212 10.64 2.90 3.06
CA SER A 212 9.42 2.27 2.55
C SER A 212 9.42 0.75 2.80
N PRO A 213 9.52 0.31 4.08
CA PRO A 213 9.60 -1.09 4.43
C PRO A 213 8.28 -1.82 4.20
N VAL A 214 8.39 -3.13 3.90
CA VAL A 214 7.30 -4.10 3.92
C VAL A 214 7.67 -5.20 4.90
N LEU A 215 6.72 -5.62 5.72
CA LEU A 215 6.86 -6.76 6.63
C LEU A 215 5.59 -7.61 6.58
N LEU A 216 5.76 -8.88 6.25
CA LEU A 216 4.70 -9.88 6.30
C LEU A 216 5.04 -10.87 7.43
N VAL A 217 4.15 -11.02 8.38
CA VAL A 217 4.32 -11.89 9.55
C VAL A 217 3.31 -13.03 9.46
N PRO A 218 3.74 -14.31 9.46
CA PRO A 218 2.81 -15.43 9.44
C PRO A 218 1.93 -15.42 10.70
N ILE A 219 0.63 -15.59 10.51
CA ILE A 219 -0.38 -15.62 11.58
C ILE A 219 -1.35 -16.79 11.39
N SER A 220 -2.15 -17.08 12.41
CA SER A 220 -3.24 -18.06 12.28
C SER A 220 -4.29 -17.57 11.29
N ALA A 221 -4.80 -18.50 10.46
CA ALA A 221 -5.90 -18.21 9.55
C ALA A 221 -7.22 -17.84 10.27
N ASP A 222 -7.31 -18.06 11.58
CA ASP A 222 -8.45 -17.64 12.40
C ASP A 222 -8.48 -16.13 12.66
N ILE A 223 -7.36 -15.44 12.44
CA ILE A 223 -7.24 -13.97 12.55
C ILE A 223 -7.44 -13.40 11.16
N ASP A 224 -8.68 -13.05 10.81
CA ASP A 224 -9.05 -12.65 9.43
C ASP A 224 -9.93 -11.40 9.36
N THR A 225 -10.26 -10.79 10.49
CA THR A 225 -11.03 -9.54 10.52
C THR A 225 -10.13 -8.31 10.74
N PRO A 226 -10.53 -7.13 10.23
CA PRO A 226 -9.81 -5.88 10.49
C PRO A 226 -9.59 -5.62 11.98
N GLU A 227 -10.60 -5.86 12.80
CA GLU A 227 -10.59 -5.63 14.25
C GLU A 227 -9.55 -6.51 14.95
N GLU A 228 -9.49 -7.80 14.60
CA GLU A 228 -8.52 -8.74 15.16
C GLU A 228 -7.08 -8.33 14.81
N LEU A 229 -6.83 -7.98 13.53
CA LEU A 229 -5.51 -7.52 13.11
C LEU A 229 -5.08 -6.26 13.88
N MET A 230 -5.96 -5.27 13.98
CA MET A 230 -5.66 -4.00 14.64
C MET A 230 -5.43 -4.16 16.15
N GLN A 231 -6.04 -5.17 16.79
CA GLN A 231 -5.79 -5.49 18.20
C GLN A 231 -4.39 -6.05 18.47
N ILE A 232 -3.83 -6.81 17.51
CA ILE A 232 -2.54 -7.48 17.70
C ILE A 232 -1.38 -6.78 16.99
N ARG A 233 -1.62 -5.75 16.18
CA ARG A 233 -0.64 -5.08 15.33
C ARG A 233 0.63 -4.66 16.07
N ASP A 234 0.49 -4.11 17.28
CA ASP A 234 1.62 -3.59 18.06
C ASP A 234 2.55 -4.70 18.57
N SER A 235 2.07 -5.95 18.60
CA SER A 235 2.89 -7.13 18.94
C SER A 235 3.58 -7.74 17.71
N LEU A 236 3.08 -7.46 16.51
CA LEU A 236 3.58 -8.04 15.27
C LEU A 236 4.55 -7.12 14.53
N PHE A 237 4.30 -5.82 14.58
CA PHE A 237 4.96 -4.85 13.73
C PHE A 237 5.83 -3.87 14.51
N PRO A 238 6.85 -3.29 13.86
CA PRO A 238 7.64 -2.24 14.47
C PRO A 238 6.78 -1.01 14.76
N ARG A 239 7.27 -0.14 15.63
CA ARG A 239 6.65 1.16 15.88
C ARG A 239 6.56 1.94 14.56
N GLU A 240 5.42 2.56 14.34
CA GLU A 240 5.21 3.41 13.16
C GLU A 240 6.23 4.56 13.10
N PRO A 241 6.70 4.90 11.86
CA PRO A 241 7.60 6.03 11.70
C PRO A 241 6.90 7.34 12.08
N GLU A 242 7.68 8.25 12.66
CA GLU A 242 7.21 9.58 13.05
C GLU A 242 8.20 10.64 12.58
N PHE A 243 7.70 11.82 12.25
CA PHE A 243 8.56 12.98 12.02
C PHE A 243 8.98 13.56 13.37
N LYS A 244 10.28 13.86 13.51
CA LYS A 244 10.77 14.56 14.70
C LYS A 244 10.11 15.95 14.73
N THR A 245 9.37 16.22 15.77
CA THR A 245 8.91 17.57 16.10
C THR A 245 10.10 18.38 16.57
N ASN A 246 10.60 19.27 15.72
CA ASN A 246 11.56 20.31 16.13
C ASN A 246 10.80 21.42 16.86
#